data_f3dab51b9f6331df2e0c58c65d2a8238
#
_entry.id   f3dab51b9f6331df2e0c58c65d2a8238
#
_cell.length_a   1.000
_cell.length_b   1.000
_cell.length_c   1.000
_cell.angle_alpha   90.00
_cell.angle_beta   90.00
_cell.angle_gamma   90.00
#
_symmetry.space_group_name_H-M   'P 1'
#
loop_
_entity.id
_entity.type
_entity.pdbx_description
1 polymer ?
#
loop_
_entity_poly.entity_id
_entity_poly.type
_entity_poly.pdbx_seq_one_letter_code
_entity_poly.pdbx_strand_id
1 'polypeptide(L)'
;MNVFFFGCRGSTPVSGDEYRRYGTATSCIGIGTGAAASYADAAARKAAPRLVLDAGTGFINLERVLDGEPFRGSVCITHLHWDHTHGLPFLREAFLPGHRVDVYVPGQGGPGDAESVMGRAFSPPHFPVPIGTLGDSWSVSGIEPGTRELEGLSIRAEEIPHKGSRTFGYRVSDGTSSLAYLPDHKPLALGPGPEGLGEYHPAALTLAAGVDLLVHDSQHTAAELPELAYLGHSAVEYVVGLGIAAGAKAVALFHHDPHRTDAQIDEIVSQLGDPGVRVIAAREGMVISLPLGGDGVDGTTVGGTTVSGVPAVIGATTVTPAGA
;
A
#
# COMPACT_ATOMS: atom_id res chain seq x y z
N MET A 1 -2.47 15.38 3.99
CA MET A 1 -1.44 14.29 4.02
C MET A 1 -1.18 13.83 2.60
N ASN A 2 0.03 13.36 2.29
CA ASN A 2 0.35 12.80 0.98
C ASN A 2 0.69 11.33 1.10
N VAL A 3 0.21 10.53 0.13
CA VAL A 3 0.47 9.10 0.01
C VAL A 3 1.38 8.88 -1.21
N PHE A 4 2.57 8.34 -0.97
CA PHE A 4 3.58 8.03 -1.97
C PHE A 4 3.57 6.54 -2.26
N PHE A 5 3.45 6.13 -3.51
CA PHE A 5 3.46 4.73 -3.91
C PHE A 5 4.84 4.34 -4.43
N PHE A 6 5.63 3.65 -3.60
CA PHE A 6 6.99 3.22 -3.92
C PHE A 6 7.05 1.85 -4.59
N GLY A 7 6.05 1.01 -4.37
CA GLY A 7 5.89 -0.28 -5.00
C GLY A 7 4.44 -0.76 -4.87
N CYS A 8 3.88 -1.32 -5.94
CA CYS A 8 2.46 -1.68 -6.03
C CYS A 8 2.23 -3.13 -6.49
N ARG A 9 3.30 -3.91 -6.75
CA ARG A 9 3.19 -5.32 -7.14
C ARG A 9 3.01 -6.22 -5.93
N GLY A 10 2.27 -7.30 -6.12
CA GLY A 10 2.11 -8.37 -5.15
C GLY A 10 3.13 -9.49 -5.35
N SER A 11 3.35 -10.27 -4.33
CA SER A 11 4.07 -11.55 -4.27
C SER A 11 5.54 -11.50 -4.69
N THR A 12 5.91 -10.84 -5.79
CA THR A 12 7.30 -10.79 -6.29
C THR A 12 7.50 -9.59 -7.21
N PRO A 13 8.70 -8.99 -7.24
CA PRO A 13 9.02 -7.96 -8.22
C PRO A 13 9.04 -8.54 -9.63
N VAL A 14 8.74 -7.70 -10.63
CA VAL A 14 8.71 -8.09 -12.04
C VAL A 14 9.69 -7.26 -12.85
N SER A 15 9.90 -7.65 -14.10
CA SER A 15 10.74 -6.89 -15.05
C SER A 15 10.16 -7.03 -16.46
N GLY A 16 10.30 -5.99 -17.26
CA GLY A 16 9.80 -5.95 -18.65
C GLY A 16 9.13 -4.62 -18.95
N ASP A 17 9.07 -4.26 -20.22
CA ASP A 17 8.48 -3.00 -20.68
C ASP A 17 6.96 -2.96 -20.44
N GLU A 18 6.32 -4.12 -20.45
CA GLU A 18 4.89 -4.34 -20.22
C GLU A 18 4.41 -4.08 -18.79
N TYR A 19 5.35 -3.86 -17.83
CA TYR A 19 5.05 -3.59 -16.42
C TYR A 19 5.44 -2.17 -15.97
N ARG A 20 6.07 -1.37 -16.83
CA ARG A 20 6.71 -0.10 -16.44
C ARG A 20 5.76 0.96 -15.92
N ARG A 21 4.54 1.00 -16.41
CA ARG A 21 3.60 2.07 -16.09
C ARG A 21 3.00 1.92 -14.70
N TYR A 22 2.65 0.70 -14.30
CA TYR A 22 2.16 0.42 -12.94
C TYR A 22 3.29 0.11 -11.96
N GLY A 23 4.49 -0.14 -12.47
CA GLY A 23 5.69 -0.37 -11.68
C GLY A 23 6.04 -1.84 -11.52
N THR A 24 7.25 -2.06 -11.04
CA THR A 24 7.89 -3.37 -10.99
C THR A 24 8.20 -3.83 -9.56
N ALA A 25 8.16 -2.91 -8.60
CA ALA A 25 8.53 -3.15 -7.21
C ALA A 25 7.33 -3.58 -6.35
N THR A 26 7.61 -4.39 -5.32
CA THR A 26 6.60 -4.90 -4.39
C THR A 26 6.24 -3.91 -3.29
N SER A 27 5.22 -4.23 -2.56
CA SER A 27 4.45 -3.41 -1.61
C SER A 27 5.27 -2.46 -0.75
N CYS A 28 5.09 -1.16 -0.98
CA CYS A 28 5.62 -0.11 -0.14
C CYS A 28 4.91 1.22 -0.43
N ILE A 29 4.34 1.85 0.61
CA ILE A 29 3.82 3.21 0.51
C ILE A 29 4.41 4.09 1.61
N GLY A 30 4.60 5.38 1.32
CA GLY A 30 5.06 6.37 2.30
C GLY A 30 3.98 7.39 2.59
N ILE A 31 3.93 7.86 3.85
CA ILE A 31 2.98 8.86 4.30
C ILE A 31 3.74 10.11 4.75
N GLY A 32 3.50 11.24 4.06
CA GLY A 32 4.09 12.53 4.36
C GLY A 32 3.06 13.57 4.76
N THR A 33 3.41 14.46 5.66
CA THR A 33 2.57 15.59 6.11
C THR A 33 2.87 16.90 5.38
N GLY A 34 4.02 16.96 4.69
CA GLY A 34 4.39 18.11 3.86
C GLY A 34 3.64 18.14 2.51
N ALA A 35 3.43 19.32 1.95
CA ALA A 35 2.82 19.44 0.62
C ALA A 35 3.81 18.95 -0.46
N ALA A 36 3.39 17.96 -1.24
CA ALA A 36 4.16 17.44 -2.37
C ALA A 36 3.21 16.91 -3.46
N ALA A 37 3.42 17.32 -4.69
CA ALA A 37 2.63 16.87 -5.84
C ALA A 37 3.32 15.74 -6.63
N SER A 38 4.60 15.51 -6.38
CA SER A 38 5.41 14.47 -7.04
C SER A 38 6.62 14.12 -6.18
N TYR A 39 7.33 13.06 -6.55
CA TYR A 39 8.60 12.70 -5.92
C TYR A 39 9.64 13.82 -6.02
N ALA A 40 9.77 14.44 -7.19
CA ALA A 40 10.71 15.53 -7.39
C ALA A 40 10.36 16.76 -6.54
N ASP A 41 9.08 17.10 -6.41
CA ASP A 41 8.62 18.18 -5.53
C ASP A 41 8.87 17.85 -4.06
N ALA A 42 8.64 16.61 -3.64
CA ALA A 42 8.95 16.17 -2.29
C ALA A 42 10.44 16.26 -1.95
N ALA A 43 11.30 15.81 -2.86
CA ALA A 43 12.76 15.91 -2.72
C ALA A 43 13.21 17.37 -2.62
N ALA A 44 12.75 18.24 -3.56
CA ALA A 44 13.09 19.66 -3.57
C ALA A 44 12.64 20.41 -2.32
N ARG A 45 11.51 20.00 -1.70
CA ARG A 45 10.97 20.60 -0.47
C ARG A 45 11.47 19.94 0.82
N LYS A 46 12.28 18.87 0.72
CA LYS A 46 12.66 18.03 1.86
C LYS A 46 11.42 17.50 2.62
N ALA A 47 10.38 17.16 1.88
CA ALA A 47 9.09 16.68 2.37
C ALA A 47 8.94 15.15 2.21
N ALA A 48 10.05 14.42 2.32
CA ALA A 48 10.06 12.97 2.27
C ALA A 48 9.17 12.37 3.39
N PRO A 49 8.45 11.27 3.12
CA PRO A 49 7.62 10.63 4.13
C PRO A 49 8.48 10.08 5.27
N ARG A 50 7.96 10.19 6.49
CA ARG A 50 8.60 9.67 7.71
C ARG A 50 7.90 8.42 8.25
N LEU A 51 6.66 8.17 7.83
CA LEU A 51 5.95 6.92 8.05
C LEU A 51 5.93 6.13 6.75
N VAL A 52 6.35 4.88 6.81
CA VAL A 52 6.30 3.94 5.68
C VAL A 52 5.47 2.73 6.09
N LEU A 53 4.59 2.28 5.20
CA LEU A 53 3.82 1.06 5.36
C LEU A 53 4.34 0.02 4.37
N ASP A 54 4.84 -1.08 4.91
CA ASP A 54 5.60 -2.13 4.27
C ASP A 54 6.93 -1.69 3.64
N ALA A 55 7.86 -2.65 3.57
CA ALA A 55 9.19 -2.47 3.04
C ALA A 55 9.55 -3.58 2.04
N GLY A 56 8.64 -3.86 1.09
CA GLY A 56 8.94 -4.69 -0.06
C GLY A 56 10.05 -4.08 -0.92
N THR A 57 10.30 -4.59 -2.09
CA THR A 57 11.39 -4.06 -2.95
C THR A 57 11.19 -2.59 -3.31
N GLY A 58 9.94 -2.07 -3.23
CA GLY A 58 9.61 -0.66 -3.38
C GLY A 58 10.25 0.27 -2.34
N PHE A 59 10.67 -0.26 -1.17
CA PHE A 59 11.30 0.54 -0.13
C PHE A 59 12.56 1.26 -0.61
N ILE A 60 13.30 0.69 -1.55
CA ILE A 60 14.50 1.29 -2.15
C ILE A 60 14.14 2.59 -2.91
N ASN A 61 12.94 2.67 -3.52
CA ASN A 61 12.49 3.86 -4.25
C ASN A 61 12.30 5.10 -3.37
N LEU A 62 12.33 4.95 -2.03
CA LEU A 62 12.32 6.05 -1.08
C LEU A 62 13.56 6.98 -1.27
N GLU A 63 14.68 6.46 -1.78
CA GLU A 63 15.87 7.23 -2.14
C GLU A 63 15.54 8.42 -3.05
N ARG A 64 14.54 8.26 -3.95
CA ARG A 64 14.13 9.28 -4.95
C ARG A 64 13.49 10.53 -4.32
N VAL A 65 13.01 10.43 -3.08
CA VAL A 65 12.42 11.54 -2.32
C VAL A 65 13.30 12.00 -1.17
N LEU A 66 14.24 11.17 -0.73
CA LEU A 66 15.22 11.53 0.30
C LEU A 66 16.36 12.38 -0.25
N ASP A 67 16.67 12.26 -1.55
CA ASP A 67 17.71 13.06 -2.25
C ASP A 67 19.06 13.07 -1.51
N GLY A 68 19.46 11.89 -1.02
CA GLY A 68 20.71 11.70 -0.28
C GLY A 68 20.67 12.09 1.20
N GLU A 69 19.55 12.60 1.71
CA GLU A 69 19.35 12.80 3.15
C GLU A 69 19.12 11.46 3.87
N PRO A 70 19.59 11.31 5.11
CA PRO A 70 19.36 10.08 5.86
C PRO A 70 17.88 9.87 6.16
N PHE A 71 17.41 8.64 6.05
CA PHE A 71 16.05 8.29 6.45
C PHE A 71 15.91 8.39 7.97
N ARG A 72 14.83 9.04 8.42
CA ARG A 72 14.50 9.23 9.83
C ARG A 72 13.01 9.04 10.02
N GLY A 73 12.60 7.82 10.32
CA GLY A 73 11.18 7.52 10.36
C GLY A 73 10.84 6.15 10.90
N SER A 74 9.56 5.85 10.84
CA SER A 74 8.96 4.61 11.28
C SER A 74 8.50 3.77 10.07
N VAL A 75 8.71 2.47 10.14
CA VAL A 75 8.27 1.48 9.14
C VAL A 75 7.31 0.50 9.82
N CYS A 76 6.04 0.52 9.43
CA CYS A 76 5.04 -0.43 9.93
C CYS A 76 4.84 -1.55 8.91
N ILE A 77 5.21 -2.75 9.27
CA ILE A 77 5.07 -3.95 8.43
C ILE A 77 3.69 -4.56 8.70
N THR A 78 2.94 -4.85 7.63
CA THR A 78 1.63 -5.51 7.74
C THR A 78 1.76 -6.97 8.10
N HIS A 79 2.70 -7.68 7.50
CA HIS A 79 3.04 -9.07 7.78
C HIS A 79 4.43 -9.41 7.21
N LEU A 80 4.91 -10.62 7.46
CA LEU A 80 6.32 -10.95 7.26
C LEU A 80 6.62 -11.69 5.93
N HIS A 81 5.72 -11.66 4.95
CA HIS A 81 6.06 -12.17 3.62
C HIS A 81 7.16 -11.32 2.96
N TRP A 82 7.92 -11.92 2.07
CA TRP A 82 9.11 -11.29 1.50
C TRP A 82 8.80 -10.05 0.68
N ASP A 83 7.69 -10.04 -0.02
CA ASP A 83 7.25 -8.89 -0.83
C ASP A 83 6.81 -7.67 0.01
N HIS A 84 6.77 -7.82 1.34
CA HIS A 84 6.53 -6.74 2.31
C HIS A 84 7.75 -6.38 3.18
N THR A 85 8.83 -7.17 3.11
CA THR A 85 9.99 -7.00 4.00
C THR A 85 11.34 -6.94 3.28
N HIS A 86 11.42 -7.48 2.05
CA HIS A 86 12.68 -7.78 1.37
C HIS A 86 13.52 -6.54 1.03
N GLY A 87 12.90 -5.36 0.87
CA GLY A 87 13.60 -4.10 0.61
C GLY A 87 14.24 -3.46 1.84
N LEU A 88 13.84 -3.89 3.05
CA LEU A 88 14.22 -3.24 4.30
C LEU A 88 15.74 -3.04 4.45
N PRO A 89 16.63 -4.01 4.17
CA PRO A 89 18.07 -3.85 4.35
C PRO A 89 18.78 -3.17 3.18
N PHE A 90 18.06 -2.71 2.14
CA PHE A 90 18.69 -2.23 0.91
C PHE A 90 18.54 -0.73 0.65
N LEU A 91 17.81 0.01 1.47
CA LEU A 91 17.73 1.47 1.40
C LEU A 91 19.03 2.07 1.96
N ARG A 92 19.87 2.65 1.08
CA ARG A 92 21.16 3.22 1.48
C ARG A 92 21.03 4.35 2.51
N GLU A 93 20.00 5.17 2.39
CA GLU A 93 19.72 6.32 3.26
C GLU A 93 19.36 5.91 4.70
N ALA A 94 18.98 4.63 4.89
CA ALA A 94 18.75 4.05 6.22
C ALA A 94 20.05 3.66 6.96
N PHE A 95 21.22 3.90 6.32
CA PHE A 95 22.56 3.65 6.88
C PHE A 95 23.47 4.89 6.85
N LEU A 96 22.99 6.02 6.34
CA LEU A 96 23.77 7.26 6.34
C LEU A 96 23.90 7.83 7.77
N PRO A 97 24.98 8.60 8.07
CA PRO A 97 25.11 9.25 9.37
C PRO A 97 23.87 10.07 9.76
N GLY A 98 23.36 9.83 10.95
CA GLY A 98 22.18 10.50 11.46
C GLY A 98 20.83 9.87 11.06
N HIS A 99 20.83 8.69 10.44
CA HIS A 99 19.59 7.92 10.22
C HIS A 99 18.90 7.52 11.54
N ARG A 100 17.61 7.20 11.45
CA ARG A 100 16.80 6.54 12.49
C ARG A 100 15.74 5.69 11.79
N VAL A 101 15.69 4.42 12.12
CA VAL A 101 14.73 3.47 11.54
C VAL A 101 14.05 2.69 12.65
N ASP A 102 12.78 2.98 12.90
CA ASP A 102 11.97 2.26 13.87
C ASP A 102 11.01 1.32 13.13
N VAL A 103 11.27 0.02 13.20
CA VAL A 103 10.47 -1.01 12.51
C VAL A 103 9.46 -1.61 13.47
N TYR A 104 8.20 -1.59 13.08
CA TYR A 104 7.09 -2.19 13.82
C TYR A 104 6.55 -3.39 13.03
N VAL A 105 6.55 -4.57 13.64
CA VAL A 105 6.11 -5.81 12.99
C VAL A 105 5.07 -6.54 13.82
N PRO A 106 4.11 -7.25 13.20
CA PRO A 106 3.22 -8.14 13.95
C PRO A 106 4.01 -9.24 14.64
N GLY A 107 3.98 -9.28 15.97
CA GLY A 107 4.53 -10.39 16.73
C GLY A 107 3.77 -11.67 16.41
N GLN A 108 4.45 -12.80 16.23
CA GLN A 108 3.84 -14.08 15.87
C GLN A 108 3.40 -14.89 17.10
N GLY A 109 4.11 -14.75 18.20
CA GLY A 109 3.76 -15.31 19.52
C GLY A 109 3.43 -14.24 20.56
N GLY A 110 3.53 -12.96 20.19
CA GLY A 110 3.29 -11.78 21.02
C GLY A 110 4.23 -10.63 20.67
N PRO A 111 4.00 -9.44 21.24
CA PRO A 111 4.77 -8.23 20.86
C PRO A 111 6.25 -8.32 21.21
N GLY A 112 6.66 -9.19 22.14
CA GLY A 112 8.04 -9.37 22.55
C GLY A 112 8.89 -10.24 21.62
N ASP A 113 8.34 -10.85 20.59
CA ASP A 113 9.08 -11.74 19.68
C ASP A 113 9.52 -11.06 18.36
N ALA A 114 9.17 -9.79 18.15
CA ALA A 114 9.38 -9.05 16.90
C ALA A 114 10.82 -9.12 16.39
N GLU A 115 11.80 -8.80 17.24
CA GLU A 115 13.21 -8.85 16.87
C GLU A 115 13.66 -10.28 16.52
N SER A 116 13.24 -11.28 17.29
CA SER A 116 13.54 -12.68 17.04
C SER A 116 12.95 -13.18 15.72
N VAL A 117 11.71 -12.78 15.42
CA VAL A 117 11.03 -13.17 14.19
C VAL A 117 11.70 -12.54 12.96
N MET A 118 11.98 -11.24 13.02
CA MET A 118 12.75 -10.54 11.96
C MET A 118 14.17 -11.10 11.84
N GLY A 119 14.82 -11.40 12.97
CA GLY A 119 16.15 -11.99 13.00
C GLY A 119 16.26 -13.33 12.28
N ARG A 120 15.19 -14.12 12.22
CA ARG A 120 15.20 -15.37 11.44
C ARG A 120 15.27 -15.13 9.93
N ALA A 121 14.60 -14.07 9.44
CA ALA A 121 14.64 -13.71 8.03
C ALA A 121 15.94 -12.99 7.64
N PHE A 122 16.43 -12.13 8.53
CA PHE A 122 17.61 -11.28 8.30
C PHE A 122 18.79 -11.72 9.16
N SER A 123 19.30 -12.93 8.88
CA SER A 123 20.50 -13.49 9.51
C SER A 123 21.11 -14.59 8.64
N PRO A 124 22.39 -14.93 8.84
CA PRO A 124 22.98 -16.07 8.18
C PRO A 124 22.20 -17.37 8.45
N PRO A 125 22.05 -18.27 7.47
CA PRO A 125 22.65 -18.20 6.12
C PRO A 125 21.83 -17.42 5.09
N HIS A 126 20.66 -16.90 5.43
CA HIS A 126 19.73 -16.26 4.46
C HIS A 126 20.13 -14.81 4.15
N PHE A 127 20.66 -14.09 5.14
CA PHE A 127 21.15 -12.73 5.00
C PHE A 127 22.48 -12.59 5.77
N PRO A 128 23.47 -11.87 5.20
CA PRO A 128 24.82 -11.87 5.79
C PRO A 128 24.94 -11.14 7.13
N VAL A 129 24.03 -10.19 7.41
CA VAL A 129 24.10 -9.31 8.58
C VAL A 129 22.82 -9.49 9.41
N PRO A 130 22.94 -9.89 10.69
CA PRO A 130 21.77 -9.95 11.58
C PRO A 130 21.15 -8.56 11.78
N ILE A 131 19.82 -8.48 11.76
CA ILE A 131 19.12 -7.19 11.89
C ILE A 131 19.46 -6.47 13.20
N GLY A 132 19.64 -7.20 14.30
CA GLY A 132 20.06 -6.65 15.60
C GLY A 132 21.49 -6.09 15.64
N THR A 133 22.26 -6.20 14.55
CA THR A 133 23.63 -5.64 14.45
C THR A 133 23.69 -4.41 13.54
N LEU A 134 22.54 -3.89 13.07
CA LEU A 134 22.48 -2.69 12.22
C LEU A 134 22.82 -1.39 12.99
N GLY A 135 23.02 -1.47 14.30
CA GLY A 135 23.41 -0.36 15.17
C GLY A 135 22.25 0.28 15.94
N ASP A 136 22.60 1.17 16.87
CA ASP A 136 21.65 1.78 17.83
C ASP A 136 20.58 2.68 17.18
N SER A 137 20.74 3.03 15.91
CA SER A 137 19.79 3.84 15.15
C SER A 137 18.68 3.01 14.50
N TRP A 138 18.74 1.67 14.64
CA TRP A 138 17.69 0.75 14.23
C TRP A 138 16.99 0.17 15.46
N SER A 139 15.67 0.15 15.45
CA SER A 139 14.88 -0.57 16.45
C SER A 139 13.86 -1.48 15.75
N VAL A 140 13.59 -2.64 16.35
CA VAL A 140 12.53 -3.56 15.92
C VAL A 140 11.61 -3.80 17.11
N SER A 141 10.32 -3.49 16.95
CA SER A 141 9.31 -3.59 18.00
C SER A 141 8.08 -4.31 17.53
N GLY A 142 7.39 -5.01 18.43
CA GLY A 142 6.11 -5.61 18.16
C GLY A 142 5.00 -4.57 18.05
N ILE A 143 4.10 -4.78 17.10
CA ILE A 143 2.85 -4.04 17.00
C ILE A 143 1.68 -4.98 17.28
N GLU A 144 0.71 -4.48 18.04
CA GLU A 144 -0.53 -5.19 18.35
C GLU A 144 -1.73 -4.33 17.96
N PRO A 145 -2.93 -4.91 17.79
CA PRO A 145 -4.15 -4.15 17.50
C PRO A 145 -4.36 -2.99 18.47
N GLY A 146 -4.82 -1.87 17.96
CA GLY A 146 -5.05 -0.65 18.73
C GLY A 146 -4.51 0.59 18.02
N THR A 147 -4.60 1.74 18.70
CA THR A 147 -4.19 3.03 18.16
C THR A 147 -2.93 3.53 18.84
N ARG A 148 -2.02 4.13 18.08
CA ARG A 148 -0.78 4.76 18.54
C ARG A 148 -0.42 5.97 17.69
N GLU A 149 0.43 6.83 18.22
CA GLU A 149 0.98 7.98 17.50
C GLU A 149 2.41 7.67 17.04
N LEU A 150 2.66 7.78 15.73
CA LEU A 150 3.98 7.66 15.12
C LEU A 150 4.19 8.79 14.12
N GLU A 151 5.33 9.44 14.16
CA GLU A 151 5.72 10.53 13.24
C GLU A 151 4.68 11.68 13.14
N GLY A 152 3.91 11.91 14.21
CA GLY A 152 2.84 12.92 14.26
C GLY A 152 1.54 12.49 13.56
N LEU A 153 1.38 11.21 13.30
CA LEU A 153 0.19 10.61 12.69
C LEU A 153 -0.43 9.60 13.64
N SER A 154 -1.76 9.57 13.69
CA SER A 154 -2.50 8.54 14.41
C SER A 154 -2.63 7.29 13.57
N ILE A 155 -2.17 6.15 14.09
CA ILE A 155 -2.14 4.87 13.39
C ILE A 155 -2.94 3.85 14.19
N ARG A 156 -4.01 3.34 13.58
CA ARG A 156 -4.77 2.22 14.10
C ARG A 156 -4.41 0.95 13.36
N ALA A 157 -3.98 -0.08 14.09
CA ALA A 157 -3.73 -1.42 13.60
C ALA A 157 -4.89 -2.35 13.97
N GLU A 158 -5.33 -3.18 13.05
CA GLU A 158 -6.28 -4.28 13.29
C GLU A 158 -5.80 -5.53 12.58
N GLU A 159 -6.03 -6.70 13.19
CA GLU A 159 -5.71 -7.97 12.56
C GLU A 159 -6.76 -8.34 11.52
N ILE A 160 -6.31 -8.66 10.30
CA ILE A 160 -7.14 -9.06 9.17
C ILE A 160 -6.73 -10.44 8.68
N PRO A 161 -7.67 -11.23 8.11
CA PRO A 161 -7.34 -12.56 7.63
C PRO A 161 -6.44 -12.52 6.39
N HIS A 162 -5.37 -13.26 6.44
CA HIS A 162 -4.49 -13.59 5.31
C HIS A 162 -3.89 -14.99 5.52
N LYS A 163 -2.97 -15.41 4.66
CA LYS A 163 -2.38 -16.74 4.68
C LYS A 163 -1.02 -16.75 5.40
N GLY A 164 -0.81 -17.71 6.29
CA GLY A 164 0.50 -18.11 6.81
C GLY A 164 0.97 -17.42 8.10
N SER A 165 0.55 -16.19 8.40
CA SER A 165 0.98 -15.45 9.59
C SER A 165 -0.07 -14.42 10.02
N ARG A 166 0.14 -13.82 11.20
CA ARG A 166 -0.65 -12.65 11.60
C ARG A 166 -0.41 -11.52 10.61
N THR A 167 -1.51 -10.96 10.12
CA THR A 167 -1.50 -9.87 9.14
C THR A 167 -2.33 -8.72 9.65
N PHE A 168 -1.78 -7.50 9.58
CA PHE A 168 -2.46 -6.29 10.02
C PHE A 168 -2.80 -5.39 8.84
N GLY A 169 -3.99 -4.79 8.91
CA GLY A 169 -4.30 -3.57 8.18
C GLY A 169 -4.03 -2.36 9.05
N TYR A 170 -3.80 -1.22 8.42
CA TYR A 170 -3.56 0.05 9.09
C TYR A 170 -4.53 1.13 8.63
N ARG A 171 -5.05 1.92 9.57
CA ARG A 171 -5.68 3.22 9.29
C ARG A 171 -4.73 4.31 9.78
N VAL A 172 -4.43 5.28 8.93
CA VAL A 172 -3.57 6.42 9.25
C VAL A 172 -4.37 7.71 9.11
N SER A 173 -4.22 8.63 10.09
CA SER A 173 -4.87 9.93 10.07
C SER A 173 -3.94 11.04 10.57
N ASP A 174 -4.04 12.22 9.94
CA ASP A 174 -3.42 13.46 10.40
C ASP A 174 -4.42 14.39 11.14
N GLY A 175 -5.62 13.87 11.46
CA GLY A 175 -6.72 14.60 12.07
C GLY A 175 -7.65 15.32 11.09
N THR A 176 -7.24 15.52 9.83
CA THR A 176 -8.04 16.15 8.77
C THR A 176 -8.32 15.21 7.60
N SER A 177 -7.43 14.31 7.34
CA SER A 177 -7.54 13.29 6.31
C SER A 177 -7.17 11.92 6.84
N SER A 178 -7.61 10.87 6.14
CA SER A 178 -7.34 9.50 6.55
C SER A 178 -7.23 8.56 5.35
N LEU A 179 -6.40 7.54 5.52
CA LEU A 179 -6.32 6.40 4.61
C LEU A 179 -6.42 5.08 5.37
N ALA A 180 -6.87 4.03 4.69
CA ALA A 180 -6.74 2.65 5.14
C ALA A 180 -5.81 1.90 4.17
N TYR A 181 -4.95 1.04 4.71
CA TYR A 181 -3.98 0.23 3.96
C TYR A 181 -4.14 -1.24 4.34
N LEU A 182 -4.65 -2.04 3.42
CA LEU A 182 -4.90 -3.47 3.55
C LEU A 182 -4.30 -4.19 2.33
N PRO A 183 -2.96 -4.30 2.23
CA PRO A 183 -2.30 -4.76 1.02
C PRO A 183 -2.51 -6.25 0.74
N ASP A 184 -2.72 -7.05 1.78
CA ASP A 184 -2.98 -8.49 1.72
C ASP A 184 -4.19 -8.84 2.58
N HIS A 185 -5.24 -9.33 1.92
CA HIS A 185 -6.48 -9.64 2.61
C HIS A 185 -7.18 -10.83 1.97
N LYS A 186 -7.57 -11.82 2.79
CA LYS A 186 -8.30 -13.02 2.39
C LYS A 186 -9.77 -12.96 2.85
N PRO A 187 -10.68 -12.30 2.11
CA PRO A 187 -12.08 -12.16 2.50
C PRO A 187 -12.80 -13.47 2.69
N LEU A 188 -12.50 -14.48 1.86
CA LEU A 188 -13.10 -15.82 1.92
C LEU A 188 -12.79 -16.59 3.20
N ALA A 189 -11.91 -16.08 4.09
CA ALA A 189 -11.65 -16.71 5.38
C ALA A 189 -12.87 -16.72 6.31
N LEU A 190 -13.81 -15.78 6.14
CA LEU A 190 -15.06 -15.73 6.91
C LEU A 190 -16.25 -16.40 6.20
N GLY A 191 -16.07 -16.84 4.98
CA GLY A 191 -17.13 -17.41 4.16
C GLY A 191 -17.27 -16.72 2.81
N PRO A 192 -18.17 -17.22 1.93
CA PRO A 192 -18.27 -16.76 0.55
C PRO A 192 -18.87 -15.36 0.42
N GLY A 193 -19.57 -14.86 1.43
CA GLY A 193 -20.33 -13.61 1.34
C GLY A 193 -21.48 -13.68 0.33
N PRO A 194 -22.24 -12.59 0.18
CA PRO A 194 -23.43 -12.56 -0.68
C PRO A 194 -23.13 -12.74 -2.16
N GLU A 195 -21.93 -12.36 -2.62
CA GLU A 195 -21.53 -12.42 -4.04
C GLU A 195 -20.49 -13.51 -4.33
N GLY A 196 -20.16 -14.34 -3.33
CA GLY A 196 -19.12 -15.37 -3.47
C GLY A 196 -17.68 -14.87 -3.41
N LEU A 197 -17.47 -13.57 -3.16
CA LEU A 197 -16.16 -12.92 -3.15
C LEU A 197 -15.56 -12.82 -1.74
N GLY A 198 -16.33 -13.17 -0.72
CA GLY A 198 -15.98 -13.11 0.69
C GLY A 198 -16.87 -12.18 1.50
N GLU A 199 -16.92 -12.41 2.80
CA GLU A 199 -17.61 -11.52 3.74
C GLU A 199 -16.77 -10.26 4.00
N TYR A 200 -17.43 -9.13 4.23
CA TYR A 200 -16.73 -7.91 4.68
C TYR A 200 -16.27 -8.08 6.13
N HIS A 201 -14.96 -8.28 6.28
CA HIS A 201 -14.38 -8.51 7.60
C HIS A 201 -14.58 -7.28 8.51
N PRO A 202 -15.03 -7.46 9.78
CA PRO A 202 -15.30 -6.34 10.69
C PRO A 202 -14.12 -5.39 10.90
N ALA A 203 -12.89 -5.94 10.98
CA ALA A 203 -11.69 -5.13 11.10
C ALA A 203 -11.42 -4.32 9.82
N ALA A 204 -11.62 -4.91 8.63
CA ALA A 204 -11.48 -4.21 7.35
C ALA A 204 -12.49 -3.06 7.23
N LEU A 205 -13.77 -3.30 7.57
CA LEU A 205 -14.79 -2.24 7.64
C LEU A 205 -14.41 -1.14 8.63
N THR A 206 -13.90 -1.51 9.81
CA THR A 206 -13.48 -0.55 10.85
C THR A 206 -12.34 0.34 10.36
N LEU A 207 -11.33 -0.24 9.71
CA LEU A 207 -10.20 0.51 9.16
C LEU A 207 -10.63 1.41 8.01
N ALA A 208 -11.49 0.91 7.11
CA ALA A 208 -11.93 1.61 5.90
C ALA A 208 -13.05 2.63 6.14
N ALA A 209 -13.68 2.66 7.32
CA ALA A 209 -14.85 3.50 7.60
C ALA A 209 -14.62 4.99 7.32
N GLY A 210 -15.26 5.51 6.25
CA GLY A 210 -15.24 6.93 5.88
C GLY A 210 -13.87 7.51 5.55
N VAL A 211 -12.88 6.68 5.16
CA VAL A 211 -11.54 7.19 4.79
C VAL A 211 -11.57 7.96 3.48
N ASP A 212 -10.63 8.88 3.31
CA ASP A 212 -10.44 9.56 2.02
C ASP A 212 -9.92 8.58 0.96
N LEU A 213 -9.06 7.62 1.35
CA LEU A 213 -8.48 6.63 0.45
C LEU A 213 -8.42 5.25 1.13
N LEU A 214 -8.99 4.25 0.49
CA LEU A 214 -8.78 2.84 0.80
C LEU A 214 -7.75 2.26 -0.19
N VAL A 215 -6.56 1.92 0.28
CA VAL A 215 -5.55 1.18 -0.48
C VAL A 215 -5.68 -0.29 -0.11
N HIS A 216 -6.03 -1.14 -1.08
CA HIS A 216 -6.42 -2.52 -0.77
C HIS A 216 -5.91 -3.51 -1.81
N ASP A 217 -5.60 -4.73 -1.35
CA ASP A 217 -5.30 -5.91 -2.16
C ASP A 217 -6.37 -6.14 -3.24
N SER A 218 -5.93 -6.15 -4.48
CA SER A 218 -6.76 -6.38 -5.67
C SER A 218 -6.07 -7.31 -6.65
N GLN A 219 -5.40 -8.35 -6.13
CA GLN A 219 -4.56 -9.23 -6.93
C GLN A 219 -5.36 -10.00 -7.98
N HIS A 220 -6.60 -10.38 -7.66
CA HIS A 220 -7.46 -11.18 -8.53
C HIS A 220 -8.65 -10.37 -9.05
N THR A 221 -9.32 -10.90 -10.08
CA THR A 221 -10.67 -10.54 -10.47
C THR A 221 -11.67 -11.54 -9.89
N ALA A 222 -12.96 -11.20 -9.88
CA ALA A 222 -14.02 -12.13 -9.46
C ALA A 222 -14.01 -13.43 -10.29
N ALA A 223 -13.66 -13.35 -11.57
CA ALA A 223 -13.59 -14.51 -12.46
C ALA A 223 -12.42 -15.46 -12.12
N GLU A 224 -11.31 -14.90 -11.63
CA GLU A 224 -10.10 -15.66 -11.26
C GLU A 224 -10.18 -16.23 -9.83
N LEU A 225 -10.94 -15.58 -8.96
CA LEU A 225 -10.96 -15.89 -7.52
C LEU A 225 -11.31 -17.36 -7.21
N PRO A 226 -12.26 -18.03 -7.89
CA PRO A 226 -12.58 -19.43 -7.58
C PRO A 226 -11.40 -20.38 -7.70
N GLU A 227 -10.48 -20.13 -8.63
CA GLU A 227 -9.28 -20.95 -8.84
C GLU A 227 -8.10 -20.51 -7.98
N LEU A 228 -8.02 -19.21 -7.62
CA LEU A 228 -6.86 -18.61 -6.97
C LEU A 228 -7.06 -18.25 -5.48
N ALA A 229 -8.27 -18.43 -4.94
CA ALA A 229 -8.60 -18.09 -3.54
C ALA A 229 -7.66 -18.73 -2.50
N TYR A 230 -7.02 -19.85 -2.85
CA TYR A 230 -6.05 -20.53 -1.97
C TYR A 230 -4.79 -19.70 -1.73
N LEU A 231 -4.47 -18.75 -2.61
CA LEU A 231 -3.33 -17.84 -2.45
C LEU A 231 -3.55 -16.84 -1.31
N GLY A 232 -4.80 -16.48 -1.03
CA GLY A 232 -5.14 -15.66 0.14
C GLY A 232 -5.29 -14.18 -0.15
N HIS A 233 -5.70 -13.82 -1.38
CA HIS A 233 -5.88 -12.45 -1.85
C HIS A 233 -7.33 -12.13 -2.19
N SER A 234 -7.61 -10.84 -2.42
CA SER A 234 -8.92 -10.29 -2.74
C SER A 234 -9.14 -10.14 -4.25
N ALA A 235 -10.41 -10.09 -4.65
CA ALA A 235 -10.82 -9.67 -5.98
C ALA A 235 -11.03 -8.14 -6.05
N VAL A 236 -10.80 -7.56 -7.22
CA VAL A 236 -11.06 -6.13 -7.52
C VAL A 236 -12.48 -5.75 -7.15
N GLU A 237 -13.47 -6.56 -7.50
CA GLU A 237 -14.89 -6.31 -7.25
C GLU A 237 -15.21 -6.34 -5.75
N TYR A 238 -14.56 -7.21 -4.97
CA TYR A 238 -14.66 -7.18 -3.50
C TYR A 238 -14.17 -5.84 -2.93
N VAL A 239 -13.03 -5.34 -3.43
CA VAL A 239 -12.43 -4.08 -2.96
C VAL A 239 -13.35 -2.90 -3.21
N VAL A 240 -13.96 -2.85 -4.39
CA VAL A 240 -14.96 -1.84 -4.75
C VAL A 240 -16.16 -1.91 -3.80
N GLY A 241 -16.72 -3.12 -3.61
CA GLY A 241 -17.84 -3.33 -2.71
C GLY A 241 -17.53 -2.95 -1.25
N LEU A 242 -16.35 -3.32 -0.75
CA LEU A 242 -15.89 -2.91 0.59
C LEU A 242 -15.78 -1.39 0.70
N GLY A 243 -15.21 -0.73 -0.31
CA GLY A 243 -15.10 0.73 -0.35
C GLY A 243 -16.45 1.43 -0.25
N ILE A 244 -17.44 0.94 -0.99
CA ILE A 244 -18.83 1.44 -0.94
C ILE A 244 -19.44 1.17 0.44
N ALA A 245 -19.36 -0.05 0.94
CA ALA A 245 -19.93 -0.45 2.22
C ALA A 245 -19.33 0.34 3.40
N ALA A 246 -18.04 0.64 3.34
CA ALA A 246 -17.32 1.44 4.34
C ALA A 246 -17.51 2.95 4.18
N GLY A 247 -18.08 3.43 3.08
CA GLY A 247 -18.21 4.86 2.76
C GLY A 247 -16.87 5.53 2.48
N ALA A 248 -15.90 4.81 1.93
CA ALA A 248 -14.63 5.37 1.49
C ALA A 248 -14.85 6.32 0.31
N LYS A 249 -14.10 7.44 0.24
CA LYS A 249 -14.24 8.42 -0.86
C LYS A 249 -13.58 7.95 -2.14
N ALA A 250 -12.52 7.17 -2.03
CA ALA A 250 -11.85 6.51 -3.15
C ALA A 250 -11.24 5.18 -2.72
N VAL A 251 -11.04 4.31 -3.71
CA VAL A 251 -10.35 3.02 -3.59
C VAL A 251 -9.12 3.03 -4.51
N ALA A 252 -7.97 2.66 -3.99
CA ALA A 252 -6.77 2.39 -4.76
C ALA A 252 -6.57 0.88 -4.86
N LEU A 253 -6.68 0.35 -6.08
CA LEU A 253 -6.35 -1.03 -6.41
C LEU A 253 -4.85 -1.20 -6.28
N PHE A 254 -4.44 -2.06 -5.38
CA PHE A 254 -3.04 -2.26 -4.98
C PHE A 254 -2.68 -3.74 -5.04
N HIS A 255 -1.41 -4.08 -4.87
CA HIS A 255 -0.93 -5.46 -4.84
C HIS A 255 -1.25 -6.20 -6.14
N HIS A 256 -0.95 -5.56 -7.30
CA HIS A 256 -1.24 -6.12 -8.61
C HIS A 256 -0.54 -7.46 -8.81
N ASP A 257 -1.25 -8.43 -9.38
CA ASP A 257 -0.68 -9.73 -9.72
C ASP A 257 0.63 -9.58 -10.52
N PRO A 258 1.71 -10.30 -10.16
CA PRO A 258 3.01 -10.17 -10.83
C PRO A 258 2.97 -10.55 -12.32
N HIS A 259 2.02 -11.37 -12.75
CA HIS A 259 1.86 -11.73 -14.16
C HIS A 259 0.94 -10.79 -14.94
N ARG A 260 0.33 -9.80 -14.26
CA ARG A 260 -0.61 -8.86 -14.87
C ARG A 260 0.12 -7.69 -15.51
N THR A 261 0.05 -7.60 -16.83
CA THR A 261 0.65 -6.50 -17.60
C THR A 261 -0.07 -5.18 -17.38
N ASP A 262 0.57 -4.08 -17.73
CA ASP A 262 -0.02 -2.75 -17.69
C ASP A 262 -1.33 -2.65 -18.50
N ALA A 263 -1.38 -3.29 -19.66
CA ALA A 263 -2.59 -3.30 -20.50
C ALA A 263 -3.76 -4.06 -19.84
N GLN A 264 -3.45 -5.17 -19.14
CA GLN A 264 -4.48 -5.92 -18.41
C GLN A 264 -5.01 -5.15 -17.19
N ILE A 265 -4.18 -4.36 -16.51
CA ILE A 265 -4.64 -3.49 -15.42
C ILE A 265 -5.60 -2.42 -15.98
N ASP A 266 -5.25 -1.79 -17.11
CA ASP A 266 -6.15 -0.83 -17.78
C ASP A 266 -7.49 -1.47 -18.17
N GLU A 267 -7.45 -2.68 -18.71
CA GLU A 267 -8.65 -3.41 -19.10
C GLU A 267 -9.56 -3.66 -17.89
N ILE A 268 -9.01 -4.16 -16.78
CA ILE A 268 -9.76 -4.39 -15.54
C ILE A 268 -10.42 -3.09 -15.08
N VAL A 269 -9.66 -1.99 -15.01
CA VAL A 269 -10.20 -0.69 -14.60
C VAL A 269 -11.31 -0.22 -15.53
N SER A 270 -11.14 -0.41 -16.86
CA SER A 270 -12.14 -0.01 -17.84
C SER A 270 -13.44 -0.82 -17.74
N GLN A 271 -13.35 -2.09 -17.34
CA GLN A 271 -14.51 -2.99 -17.19
C GLN A 271 -15.35 -2.68 -15.94
N LEU A 272 -14.82 -1.95 -14.96
CA LEU A 272 -15.57 -1.57 -13.75
C LEU A 272 -16.73 -0.60 -14.05
N GLY A 273 -16.68 0.13 -15.16
CA GLY A 273 -17.74 1.09 -15.56
C GLY A 273 -17.89 2.22 -14.53
N ASP A 274 -19.12 2.41 -14.03
CA ASP A 274 -19.41 3.33 -12.90
C ASP A 274 -19.64 2.51 -11.63
N PRO A 275 -18.61 2.28 -10.83
CA PRO A 275 -18.69 1.38 -9.69
C PRO A 275 -19.33 2.02 -8.43
N GLY A 276 -19.75 3.30 -8.50
CA GLY A 276 -20.34 4.00 -7.35
C GLY A 276 -19.35 4.52 -6.31
N VAL A 277 -18.05 4.28 -6.50
CA VAL A 277 -16.94 4.84 -5.73
C VAL A 277 -15.80 5.18 -6.69
N ARG A 278 -15.04 6.22 -6.38
CA ARG A 278 -13.84 6.56 -7.18
C ARG A 278 -12.81 5.45 -7.10
N VAL A 279 -12.39 4.87 -8.24
CA VAL A 279 -11.36 3.83 -8.32
C VAL A 279 -10.10 4.37 -8.98
N ILE A 280 -8.96 4.03 -8.41
CA ILE A 280 -7.62 4.40 -8.87
C ILE A 280 -6.80 3.11 -8.95
N ALA A 281 -6.19 2.80 -10.09
CA ALA A 281 -5.17 1.77 -10.11
C ALA A 281 -3.85 2.36 -9.59
N ALA A 282 -3.37 1.87 -8.44
CA ALA A 282 -2.15 2.34 -7.84
C ALA A 282 -0.94 2.04 -8.75
N ARG A 283 0.00 2.97 -8.82
CA ARG A 283 1.22 2.80 -9.61
C ARG A 283 2.44 3.36 -8.90
N GLU A 284 3.56 2.76 -9.14
CA GLU A 284 4.86 3.22 -8.67
C GLU A 284 5.14 4.65 -9.18
N GLY A 285 5.63 5.52 -8.29
CA GLY A 285 5.89 6.93 -8.59
C GLY A 285 4.69 7.86 -8.44
N MET A 286 3.49 7.34 -8.13
CA MET A 286 2.29 8.15 -7.87
C MET A 286 2.37 8.82 -6.51
N VAL A 287 1.85 10.06 -6.43
CA VAL A 287 1.56 10.76 -5.16
C VAL A 287 0.11 11.17 -5.15
N ILE A 288 -0.60 10.83 -4.09
CA ILE A 288 -2.00 11.24 -3.88
C ILE A 288 -2.06 12.17 -2.68
N SER A 289 -2.57 13.39 -2.89
CA SER A 289 -2.82 14.35 -1.79
C SER A 289 -4.21 14.14 -1.19
N LEU A 290 -4.29 14.09 0.14
CA LEU A 290 -5.52 13.95 0.90
C LEU A 290 -5.78 15.18 1.77
N PRO A 291 -7.05 15.58 1.98
CA PRO A 291 -8.26 14.96 1.43
C PRO A 291 -8.32 15.13 -0.09
N LEU A 292 -9.01 14.20 -0.76
CA LEU A 292 -9.21 14.32 -2.21
C LEU A 292 -10.04 15.56 -2.53
N GLY A 293 -9.56 16.39 -3.46
CA GLY A 293 -10.31 17.56 -3.93
C GLY A 293 -11.63 17.15 -4.60
N GLY A 294 -12.70 17.95 -4.43
CA GLY A 294 -13.92 17.81 -5.21
C GLY A 294 -13.64 18.17 -6.67
N ASP A 295 -14.25 17.44 -7.60
CA ASP A 295 -14.39 17.71 -9.05
C ASP A 295 -13.12 17.93 -9.91
N GLY A 296 -11.94 17.74 -9.41
CA GLY A 296 -10.70 17.92 -10.17
C GLY A 296 -9.74 16.78 -10.00
N VAL A 297 -9.72 15.85 -10.95
CA VAL A 297 -8.67 14.84 -11.01
C VAL A 297 -7.49 15.37 -11.79
N ASP A 298 -6.67 16.18 -11.16
CA ASP A 298 -5.36 16.52 -11.66
C ASP A 298 -4.31 16.42 -10.55
N GLY A 299 -4.29 15.25 -9.88
CA GLY A 299 -3.32 14.93 -8.83
C GLY A 299 -2.43 13.74 -9.13
N THR A 300 -2.45 13.20 -10.36
CA THR A 300 -1.53 12.14 -10.77
C THR A 300 -0.44 12.71 -11.66
N THR A 301 0.52 13.40 -11.07
CA THR A 301 1.74 13.80 -11.77
C THR A 301 2.82 12.76 -11.56
N VAL A 302 3.19 12.07 -12.62
CA VAL A 302 4.43 11.28 -12.69
C VAL A 302 5.51 12.18 -13.25
N GLY A 303 6.51 12.50 -12.45
CA GLY A 303 7.77 13.08 -12.93
C GLY A 303 7.64 14.26 -13.89
N GLY A 304 6.82 15.26 -13.60
CA GLY A 304 6.75 16.51 -14.37
C GLY A 304 6.24 16.41 -15.82
N THR A 305 5.79 15.25 -16.25
CA THR A 305 5.18 15.07 -17.58
C THR A 305 3.71 14.73 -17.40
N THR A 306 2.83 15.60 -17.86
CA THR A 306 1.40 15.29 -18.00
C THR A 306 1.28 14.22 -19.08
N VAL A 307 1.07 12.99 -18.74
CA VAL A 307 0.79 11.93 -19.71
C VAL A 307 -0.68 12.02 -20.07
N SER A 308 -0.99 12.72 -21.18
CA SER A 308 -2.30 12.65 -21.81
C SER A 308 -2.49 11.20 -22.30
N GLY A 309 -3.47 10.47 -21.76
CA GLY A 309 -3.76 9.09 -22.15
C GLY A 309 -3.82 8.07 -21.01
N VAL A 310 -3.73 8.50 -19.76
CA VAL A 310 -4.04 7.65 -18.60
C VAL A 310 -5.55 7.53 -18.52
N PRO A 311 -6.14 6.32 -18.40
CA PRO A 311 -7.56 6.24 -18.06
C PRO A 311 -7.74 6.98 -16.76
N ALA A 312 -8.47 8.08 -16.85
CA ALA A 312 -8.83 8.88 -15.71
C ALA A 312 -9.57 7.97 -14.73
N VAL A 313 -9.54 8.35 -13.52
CA VAL A 313 -10.53 7.99 -12.53
C VAL A 313 -11.87 7.80 -13.20
N ILE A 314 -12.47 6.64 -13.06
CA ILE A 314 -13.84 6.41 -13.53
C ILE A 314 -14.77 7.18 -12.59
N GLY A 315 -15.04 8.42 -12.95
CA GLY A 315 -16.15 9.21 -12.43
C GLY A 315 -17.16 9.35 -13.55
N ALA A 316 -18.45 9.28 -13.25
CA ALA A 316 -19.57 9.24 -14.15
C ALA A 316 -19.39 10.03 -15.45
N THR A 317 -19.27 9.36 -16.57
CA THR A 317 -19.54 9.93 -17.87
C THR A 317 -21.03 9.74 -18.14
N THR A 318 -21.80 10.83 -18.08
CA THR A 318 -23.15 10.88 -18.60
C THR A 318 -23.12 10.56 -20.08
N VAL A 319 -23.52 9.37 -20.46
CA VAL A 319 -23.84 9.02 -21.85
C VAL A 319 -25.17 9.70 -22.19
N THR A 320 -25.12 10.79 -22.94
CA THR A 320 -26.28 11.34 -23.60
C THR A 320 -26.66 10.37 -24.73
N PRO A 321 -27.91 9.83 -24.81
CA PRO A 321 -28.30 9.00 -25.91
C PRO A 321 -28.34 9.87 -27.18
N ALA A 322 -27.65 9.44 -28.22
CA ALA A 322 -27.79 10.00 -29.56
C ALA A 322 -29.21 9.78 -30.02
N GLY A 323 -29.92 10.86 -30.27
CA GLY A 323 -31.28 10.87 -30.81
C GLY A 323 -31.35 10.27 -32.22
N ALA A 324 -32.53 9.70 -32.46
CA ALA A 324 -33.04 9.02 -33.60
C ALA A 324 -32.68 9.57 -35.00
#